data_2185ba9af57c3a245d1c10c20afe7bbe
#
_entry.id   2185ba9af57c3a245d1c10c20afe7bbe
#
_cell.length_a   1.000
_cell.length_b   1.000
_cell.length_c   1.000
_cell.angle_alpha   90.00
_cell.angle_beta   90.00
_cell.angle_gamma   90.00
#
_symmetry.space_group_name_H-M   'P 1'
#
loop_
_entity.id
_entity.type
_entity.pdbx_description
1 polymer ?
#
loop_
_entity_poly.entity_id
_entity_poly.type
_entity_poly.pdbx_seq_one_letter_code
_entity_poly.pdbx_strand_id
1 'polypeptide(L)'
;MGKRPSHSYRHLKMPYTRKEFIRRMQDVPEGLKHSSFGNTAKLDFPAKISLVALLDGQVSARALASIRVGLHTELRVLNEKNYRLQLTAYPFHQSRSHGLVGVAKAERISSGMGKRSFGTPEMRMAQIHRGHALLEIRLENNPVAYGIAMKGLHMVLCKLPLKWQIKAEGFSADTMNARVNLPKRVKEKKEKTGGQQVADLQRELQ
;
A
#
# COMPACT_ATOMS: atom_id res chain seq x y z
N MET A 1 -13.54 -0.72 16.24
CA MET A 1 -14.40 -1.33 15.21
C MET A 1 -13.59 -2.32 14.38
N GLY A 2 -14.14 -3.52 14.12
CA GLY A 2 -13.51 -4.54 13.28
C GLY A 2 -13.37 -4.08 11.82
N LYS A 3 -12.36 -4.60 11.11
CA LYS A 3 -12.21 -4.37 9.67
C LYS A 3 -13.38 -5.02 8.94
N ARG A 4 -13.90 -4.35 7.92
CA ARG A 4 -14.93 -4.94 7.07
C ARG A 4 -14.36 -6.12 6.28
N PRO A 5 -15.17 -7.13 5.97
CA PRO A 5 -14.74 -8.24 5.12
C PRO A 5 -14.40 -7.75 3.70
N SER A 6 -13.53 -8.48 3.01
CA SER A 6 -12.99 -8.06 1.70
C SER A 6 -14.06 -7.83 0.62
N HIS A 7 -15.20 -8.55 0.70
CA HIS A 7 -16.28 -8.36 -0.26
C HIS A 7 -16.90 -6.95 -0.22
N SER A 8 -16.86 -6.26 0.93
CA SER A 8 -17.36 -4.89 1.06
C SER A 8 -16.58 -3.86 0.23
N TYR A 9 -15.37 -4.22 -0.21
CA TYR A 9 -14.50 -3.36 -1.02
C TYR A 9 -14.62 -3.61 -2.53
N ARG A 10 -15.38 -4.63 -2.94
CA ARG A 10 -15.51 -5.04 -4.36
C ARG A 10 -16.52 -4.23 -5.16
N HIS A 11 -17.15 -3.24 -4.55
CA HIS A 11 -18.12 -2.41 -5.21
C HIS A 11 -17.71 -0.96 -5.13
N LEU A 12 -17.83 -0.24 -6.24
CA LEU A 12 -17.68 1.21 -6.26
C LEU A 12 -18.92 1.84 -5.64
N LYS A 13 -18.72 2.83 -4.81
CA LYS A 13 -19.75 3.67 -4.23
C LYS A 13 -19.55 5.09 -4.72
N MET A 14 -20.62 5.89 -4.71
CA MET A 14 -20.51 7.31 -4.99
C MET A 14 -19.43 7.95 -4.11
N PRO A 15 -18.46 8.69 -4.67
CA PRO A 15 -17.36 9.25 -3.89
C PRO A 15 -17.85 10.39 -3.00
N TYR A 16 -17.54 10.30 -1.72
CA TYR A 16 -17.78 11.39 -0.75
C TYR A 16 -16.49 12.18 -0.56
N THR A 17 -16.40 13.33 -1.23
CA THR A 17 -15.21 14.19 -1.23
C THR A 17 -15.48 15.56 -0.64
N ARG A 18 -16.72 16.04 -0.66
CA ARG A 18 -17.10 17.40 -0.21
C ARG A 18 -17.10 17.51 1.31
N LYS A 19 -16.55 18.60 1.84
CA LYS A 19 -16.54 18.92 3.28
C LYS A 19 -17.95 19.05 3.89
N GLU A 20 -18.92 19.50 3.11
CA GLU A 20 -20.32 19.62 3.52
C GLU A 20 -20.90 18.30 4.04
N PHE A 21 -20.54 17.19 3.37
CA PHE A 21 -20.99 15.87 3.74
C PHE A 21 -20.06 15.16 4.73
N ILE A 22 -18.87 15.71 4.98
CA ILE A 22 -17.83 15.08 5.79
C ILE A 22 -17.29 16.09 6.78
N ARG A 23 -17.96 16.24 7.91
CA ARG A 23 -17.55 17.19 8.96
C ARG A 23 -16.16 16.86 9.55
N ARG A 24 -15.80 15.59 9.62
CA ARG A 24 -14.49 15.11 10.10
C ARG A 24 -13.90 14.14 9.07
N MET A 25 -13.04 14.67 8.21
CA MET A 25 -12.29 13.84 7.28
C MET A 25 -11.11 13.22 8.04
N GLN A 26 -10.91 11.91 7.87
CA GLN A 26 -9.67 11.30 8.31
C GLN A 26 -8.52 11.71 7.37
N ASP A 27 -7.37 11.99 7.97
CA ASP A 27 -6.18 12.33 7.18
C ASP A 27 -5.66 11.13 6.40
N VAL A 28 -5.03 11.43 5.29
CA VAL A 28 -4.29 10.46 4.53
C VAL A 28 -2.99 10.14 5.29
N PRO A 29 -2.62 8.87 5.46
CA PRO A 29 -1.35 8.52 6.07
C PRO A 29 -0.21 9.29 5.41
N GLU A 30 0.71 9.80 6.23
CA GLU A 30 1.78 10.71 5.78
C GLU A 30 2.62 10.15 4.64
N GLY A 31 2.89 8.84 4.68
CA GLY A 31 3.58 8.15 3.61
C GLY A 31 2.84 8.06 2.27
N LEU A 32 1.59 8.51 2.17
CA LEU A 32 0.83 8.57 0.91
C LEU A 32 0.64 10.00 0.41
N LYS A 33 1.16 11.00 1.10
CA LYS A 33 1.15 12.40 0.62
C LYS A 33 1.94 12.55 -0.67
N HIS A 34 2.99 11.74 -0.83
CA HIS A 34 3.78 11.64 -2.07
C HIS A 34 3.37 10.40 -2.86
N SER A 35 3.23 10.55 -4.16
CA SER A 35 2.87 9.45 -5.07
C SER A 35 4.08 8.69 -5.61
N SER A 36 5.28 9.28 -5.58
CA SER A 36 6.50 8.72 -6.16
C SER A 36 7.58 8.53 -5.10
N PHE A 37 8.30 7.40 -5.19
CA PHE A 37 9.35 7.00 -4.25
C PHE A 37 10.53 6.41 -5.04
N GLY A 38 11.72 6.43 -4.44
CA GLY A 38 12.96 6.05 -5.12
C GLY A 38 13.51 7.22 -5.93
N ASN A 39 14.05 6.97 -7.11
CA ASN A 39 14.58 8.01 -7.98
C ASN A 39 13.44 8.81 -8.63
N THR A 40 13.06 9.91 -8.01
CA THR A 40 12.01 10.79 -8.52
C THR A 40 12.50 11.71 -9.63
N ALA A 41 13.80 11.95 -9.72
CA ALA A 41 14.40 12.83 -10.73
C ALA A 41 14.47 12.15 -12.12
N LYS A 42 14.77 10.84 -12.16
CA LYS A 42 14.77 10.07 -13.41
C LYS A 42 13.35 9.67 -13.79
N LEU A 43 12.87 10.16 -14.90
CA LEU A 43 11.54 9.85 -15.44
C LEU A 43 11.56 8.63 -16.35
N ASP A 44 12.62 8.50 -17.14
CA ASP A 44 12.73 7.52 -18.20
C ASP A 44 13.52 6.30 -17.75
N PHE A 45 12.79 5.25 -17.43
CA PHE A 45 13.31 3.91 -17.21
C PHE A 45 12.88 3.02 -18.39
N PRO A 46 13.74 2.14 -18.88
CA PRO A 46 13.44 1.31 -20.06
C PRO A 46 12.34 0.29 -19.80
N ALA A 47 12.14 -0.12 -18.57
CA ALA A 47 11.19 -1.16 -18.21
C ALA A 47 10.20 -0.70 -17.13
N LYS A 48 8.97 -1.18 -17.23
CA LYS A 48 7.85 -0.86 -16.33
C LYS A 48 7.08 -2.11 -15.95
N ILE A 49 6.77 -2.26 -14.67
CA ILE A 49 5.85 -3.27 -14.17
C ILE A 49 4.66 -2.56 -13.54
N SER A 50 3.46 -2.88 -14.00
CA SER A 50 2.21 -2.28 -13.53
C SER A 50 1.34 -3.33 -12.86
N LEU A 51 0.71 -2.96 -11.74
CA LEU A 51 -0.32 -3.78 -11.10
C LEU A 51 -1.70 -3.26 -11.52
N VAL A 52 -2.37 -3.99 -12.39
CA VAL A 52 -3.63 -3.59 -13.03
C VAL A 52 -4.82 -4.31 -12.39
N ALA A 53 -5.89 -3.58 -12.11
CA ALA A 53 -7.11 -4.12 -11.54
C ALA A 53 -7.92 -4.90 -12.59
N LEU A 54 -8.34 -6.12 -12.27
CA LEU A 54 -9.25 -6.91 -13.10
C LEU A 54 -10.72 -6.63 -12.82
N LEU A 55 -11.02 -6.07 -11.65
CA LEU A 55 -12.39 -5.76 -11.20
C LEU A 55 -12.42 -4.36 -10.59
N ASP A 56 -13.59 -3.75 -10.68
CA ASP A 56 -13.88 -2.49 -9.99
C ASP A 56 -13.88 -2.68 -8.48
N GLY A 57 -13.42 -1.67 -7.75
CA GLY A 57 -13.48 -1.70 -6.31
C GLY A 57 -12.71 -0.59 -5.59
N GLN A 58 -12.51 -0.80 -4.31
CA GLN A 58 -11.92 0.19 -3.41
C GLN A 58 -10.77 -0.42 -2.63
N VAL A 59 -9.72 0.37 -2.43
CA VAL A 59 -8.56 0.00 -1.61
C VAL A 59 -8.39 1.03 -0.50
N SER A 60 -8.23 0.56 0.73
CA SER A 60 -8.05 1.45 1.88
C SER A 60 -6.69 2.14 1.87
N ALA A 61 -6.64 3.38 2.36
CA ALA A 61 -5.39 4.12 2.52
C ALA A 61 -4.35 3.38 3.37
N ARG A 62 -4.81 2.64 4.39
CA ARG A 62 -3.92 1.80 5.22
C ARG A 62 -3.30 0.65 4.43
N ALA A 63 -4.06 0.02 3.53
CA ALA A 63 -3.52 -1.01 2.64
C ALA A 63 -2.50 -0.42 1.68
N LEU A 64 -2.79 0.73 1.06
CA LEU A 64 -1.85 1.44 0.19
C LEU A 64 -0.55 1.81 0.91
N ALA A 65 -0.63 2.33 2.14
CA ALA A 65 0.55 2.63 2.94
C ALA A 65 1.38 1.38 3.24
N SER A 66 0.71 0.26 3.62
CA SER A 66 1.38 -1.02 3.87
C SER A 66 2.04 -1.61 2.62
N ILE A 67 1.42 -1.43 1.45
CA ILE A 67 1.95 -1.85 0.15
C ILE A 67 3.20 -1.03 -0.17
N ARG A 68 3.12 0.29 -0.06
CA ARG A 68 4.26 1.18 -0.30
C ARG A 68 5.47 0.79 0.54
N VAL A 69 5.28 0.65 1.85
CA VAL A 69 6.37 0.28 2.75
C VAL A 69 6.95 -1.09 2.40
N GLY A 70 6.10 -2.08 2.12
CA GLY A 70 6.54 -3.43 1.75
C GLY A 70 7.35 -3.44 0.46
N LEU A 71 6.87 -2.78 -0.60
CA LEU A 71 7.57 -2.68 -1.87
C LEU A 71 8.88 -1.89 -1.75
N HIS A 72 8.85 -0.73 -1.10
CA HIS A 72 10.05 0.08 -0.91
C HIS A 72 11.15 -0.71 -0.19
N THR A 73 10.77 -1.51 0.81
CA THR A 73 11.71 -2.32 1.56
C THR A 73 12.36 -3.42 0.72
N GLU A 74 11.62 -4.05 -0.21
CA GLU A 74 12.21 -5.05 -1.12
C GLU A 74 13.04 -4.37 -2.22
N LEU A 75 12.54 -3.28 -2.80
CA LEU A 75 13.22 -2.57 -3.87
C LEU A 75 14.50 -1.85 -3.42
N ARG A 76 14.61 -1.50 -2.13
CA ARG A 76 15.80 -0.86 -1.57
C ARG A 76 17.08 -1.67 -1.77
N VAL A 77 16.98 -2.99 -1.97
CA VAL A 77 18.12 -3.86 -2.31
C VAL A 77 18.75 -3.44 -3.64
N LEU A 78 17.99 -2.81 -4.57
CA LEU A 78 18.47 -2.34 -5.86
C LEU A 78 19.17 -0.99 -5.83
N ASN A 79 19.29 -0.34 -4.66
CA ASN A 79 19.61 1.07 -4.47
C ASN A 79 18.51 2.01 -4.99
N GLU A 80 18.28 3.10 -4.26
CA GLU A 80 17.18 4.03 -4.53
C GLU A 80 17.31 4.76 -5.88
N LYS A 81 18.51 4.81 -6.46
CA LYS A 81 18.78 5.43 -7.76
C LYS A 81 18.27 4.62 -8.95
N ASN A 82 18.11 3.30 -8.78
CA ASN A 82 17.87 2.35 -9.88
C ASN A 82 16.40 1.96 -10.04
N TYR A 83 15.51 2.52 -9.25
CA TYR A 83 14.08 2.28 -9.40
C TYR A 83 13.25 3.51 -9.10
N ARG A 84 12.05 3.54 -9.64
CA ARG A 84 10.99 4.49 -9.29
C ARG A 84 9.70 3.72 -9.04
N LEU A 85 9.19 3.84 -7.83
CA LEU A 85 7.87 3.35 -7.45
C LEU A 85 6.87 4.49 -7.49
N GLN A 86 5.81 4.37 -8.26
CA GLN A 86 4.74 5.35 -8.35
C GLN A 86 3.41 4.72 -7.96
N LEU A 87 2.70 5.34 -7.02
CA LEU A 87 1.32 5.02 -6.69
C LEU A 87 0.40 5.87 -7.57
N THR A 88 -0.39 5.23 -8.42
CA THR A 88 -1.30 5.92 -9.33
C THR A 88 -2.63 6.24 -8.66
N ALA A 89 -3.07 5.35 -7.76
CA ALA A 89 -4.33 5.51 -7.07
C ALA A 89 -4.17 6.32 -5.76
N TYR A 90 -4.90 7.43 -5.66
CA TYR A 90 -4.93 8.26 -4.47
C TYR A 90 -6.22 8.07 -3.67
N PRO A 91 -6.17 7.95 -2.33
CA PRO A 91 -7.33 7.73 -1.49
C PRO A 91 -8.11 9.03 -1.21
N PHE A 92 -8.96 9.44 -2.13
CA PHE A 92 -9.77 10.65 -2.01
C PHE A 92 -11.16 10.40 -1.42
N HIS A 93 -11.72 9.18 -1.57
CA HIS A 93 -13.03 8.82 -1.07
C HIS A 93 -13.03 8.59 0.44
N GLN A 94 -14.02 9.14 1.14
CA GLN A 94 -14.22 8.91 2.57
C GLN A 94 -15.26 7.82 2.80
N SER A 95 -14.82 6.65 3.26
CA SER A 95 -15.72 5.58 3.68
C SER A 95 -16.38 5.93 5.00
N ARG A 96 -17.65 5.53 5.13
CA ARG A 96 -18.48 5.76 6.32
C ARG A 96 -18.90 4.44 6.95
N SER A 97 -19.10 4.46 8.24
CA SER A 97 -19.55 3.31 8.99
C SER A 97 -20.77 3.68 9.83
N HIS A 98 -21.79 2.80 9.77
CA HIS A 98 -22.87 2.81 10.72
C HIS A 98 -22.49 1.93 11.91
N GLY A 99 -22.51 2.49 13.11
CA GLY A 99 -22.46 1.69 14.32
C GLY A 99 -23.79 0.94 14.47
N LEU A 100 -23.76 -0.38 14.38
CA LEU A 100 -24.87 -1.19 14.85
C LEU A 100 -24.87 -1.15 16.37
N VAL A 101 -25.93 -0.66 16.96
CA VAL A 101 -26.11 -0.67 18.41
C VAL A 101 -26.72 -2.02 18.80
N GLY A 102 -26.16 -2.65 19.84
CA GLY A 102 -26.55 -3.98 20.29
C GLY A 102 -28.03 -4.12 20.62
N VAL A 103 -28.50 -5.34 20.53
CA VAL A 103 -29.88 -5.80 20.32
C VAL A 103 -30.92 -5.30 21.31
N ALA A 104 -30.60 -5.04 22.58
CA ALA A 104 -31.63 -4.87 23.64
C ALA A 104 -32.14 -3.42 23.85
N LYS A 105 -31.45 -2.39 23.40
CA LYS A 105 -31.85 -0.98 23.52
C LYS A 105 -31.90 -0.26 22.19
N ALA A 106 -31.98 -1.02 21.11
CA ALA A 106 -31.64 -0.56 19.78
C ALA A 106 -32.73 0.23 19.07
N GLU A 107 -34.01 0.00 19.34
CA GLU A 107 -35.08 0.63 18.56
C GLU A 107 -35.13 2.15 18.67
N ARG A 108 -35.03 2.69 19.87
CA ARG A 108 -35.02 4.17 20.03
C ARG A 108 -33.78 4.84 19.48
N ILE A 109 -32.65 4.16 19.59
CA ILE A 109 -31.37 4.68 19.12
C ILE A 109 -31.20 4.42 17.61
N SER A 110 -31.67 3.27 17.11
CA SER A 110 -31.61 2.95 15.68
C SER A 110 -32.60 3.80 14.86
N SER A 111 -33.78 4.14 15.38
CA SER A 111 -34.68 5.07 14.71
C SER A 111 -34.11 6.49 14.64
N GLY A 112 -33.39 6.94 15.65
CA GLY A 112 -32.60 8.17 15.63
C GLY A 112 -31.40 8.10 14.68
N MET A 113 -30.76 6.94 14.55
CA MET A 113 -29.68 6.68 13.58
C MET A 113 -30.19 6.44 12.17
N GLY A 114 -31.41 5.93 11.98
CA GLY A 114 -32.04 5.80 10.67
C GLY A 114 -32.19 7.14 9.96
N LYS A 115 -32.49 8.21 10.68
CA LYS A 115 -32.48 9.58 10.18
C LYS A 115 -31.07 10.15 9.95
N ARG A 116 -30.03 9.59 10.58
CA ARG A 116 -28.63 9.87 10.35
C ARG A 116 -27.98 8.76 9.52
N SER A 117 -28.61 8.40 8.43
CA SER A 117 -28.17 7.34 7.51
C SER A 117 -26.76 7.51 6.94
N PHE A 118 -26.17 8.67 7.13
CA PHE A 118 -24.86 9.04 6.62
C PHE A 118 -23.68 8.36 7.33
N GLY A 119 -23.83 7.90 8.56
CA GLY A 119 -22.74 7.29 9.34
C GLY A 119 -21.60 8.25 9.67
N THR A 120 -20.63 7.73 10.43
CA THR A 120 -19.40 8.45 10.78
C THR A 120 -18.28 8.15 9.77
N PRO A 121 -17.41 9.12 9.44
CA PRO A 121 -16.23 8.85 8.60
C PRO A 121 -15.31 7.84 9.30
N GLU A 122 -14.91 6.78 8.59
CA GLU A 122 -14.11 5.69 9.15
C GLU A 122 -12.69 5.69 8.59
N MET A 123 -12.56 5.72 7.26
CA MET A 123 -11.24 5.67 6.60
C MET A 123 -11.28 6.26 5.19
N ARG A 124 -10.11 6.66 4.71
CA ARG A 124 -9.91 7.04 3.32
C ARG A 124 -9.75 5.81 2.44
N MET A 125 -10.32 5.90 1.24
CA MET A 125 -10.28 4.85 0.24
C MET A 125 -9.94 5.40 -1.14
N ALA A 126 -9.17 4.64 -1.90
CA ALA A 126 -8.96 4.86 -3.32
C ALA A 126 -9.97 4.03 -4.10
N GLN A 127 -10.66 4.65 -5.04
CA GLN A 127 -11.55 3.99 -5.98
C GLN A 127 -10.77 3.64 -7.24
N ILE A 128 -10.94 2.40 -7.70
CA ILE A 128 -10.18 1.85 -8.80
C ILE A 128 -11.14 1.18 -9.75
N HIS A 129 -11.06 1.54 -11.02
CA HIS A 129 -11.81 0.93 -12.09
C HIS A 129 -11.01 -0.20 -12.74
N ARG A 130 -11.72 -1.13 -13.32
CA ARG A 130 -11.14 -2.21 -14.11
C ARG A 130 -10.21 -1.65 -15.19
N GLY A 131 -9.04 -2.24 -15.34
CA GLY A 131 -8.02 -1.81 -16.30
C GLY A 131 -7.10 -0.71 -15.82
N HIS A 132 -7.42 -0.03 -14.70
CA HIS A 132 -6.53 0.99 -14.14
C HIS A 132 -5.40 0.37 -13.32
N ALA A 133 -4.22 0.95 -13.42
CA ALA A 133 -3.08 0.57 -12.61
C ALA A 133 -3.24 1.15 -11.19
N LEU A 134 -2.93 0.34 -10.17
CA LEU A 134 -2.83 0.78 -8.77
C LEU A 134 -1.48 1.42 -8.50
N LEU A 135 -0.45 0.80 -9.03
CA LEU A 135 0.94 1.22 -8.87
C LEU A 135 1.75 0.83 -10.10
N GLU A 136 2.83 1.56 -10.29
CA GLU A 136 3.83 1.31 -11.33
C GLU A 136 5.21 1.26 -10.69
N ILE A 137 6.01 0.28 -11.09
CA ILE A 137 7.42 0.17 -10.74
C ILE A 137 8.21 0.31 -12.03
N ARG A 138 9.02 1.34 -12.12
CA ARG A 138 9.91 1.58 -13.26
C ARG A 138 11.32 1.17 -12.87
N LEU A 139 11.96 0.40 -13.73
CA LEU A 139 13.24 -0.27 -13.46
C LEU A 139 14.12 -0.26 -14.70
N GLU A 140 15.37 -0.59 -14.50
CA GLU A 140 16.26 -0.95 -15.61
C GLU A 140 15.99 -2.39 -16.07
N ASN A 141 16.25 -2.67 -17.35
CA ASN A 141 16.06 -4.01 -17.91
C ASN A 141 17.16 -4.96 -17.42
N ASN A 142 17.00 -5.41 -16.17
CA ASN A 142 17.92 -6.31 -15.48
C ASN A 142 17.14 -7.47 -14.87
N PRO A 143 17.55 -8.73 -15.07
CA PRO A 143 16.86 -9.91 -14.53
C PRO A 143 16.79 -9.91 -12.99
N VAL A 144 17.81 -9.40 -12.31
CA VAL A 144 17.79 -9.28 -10.84
C VAL A 144 16.73 -8.28 -10.38
N ALA A 145 16.67 -7.12 -11.05
CA ALA A 145 15.69 -6.09 -10.75
C ALA A 145 14.25 -6.59 -10.97
N TYR A 146 14.02 -7.28 -12.08
CA TYR A 146 12.75 -7.92 -12.38
C TYR A 146 12.35 -8.93 -11.30
N GLY A 147 13.25 -9.83 -10.92
CA GLY A 147 12.99 -10.87 -9.89
C GLY A 147 12.64 -10.28 -8.53
N ILE A 148 13.35 -9.22 -8.08
CA ILE A 148 13.08 -8.52 -6.81
C ILE A 148 11.72 -7.81 -6.87
N ALA A 149 11.40 -7.15 -7.98
CA ALA A 149 10.12 -6.46 -8.15
C ALA A 149 8.95 -7.46 -8.14
N MET A 150 9.07 -8.58 -8.84
CA MET A 150 8.06 -9.64 -8.87
C MET A 150 7.84 -10.25 -7.47
N LYS A 151 8.91 -10.53 -6.73
CA LYS A 151 8.82 -11.00 -5.33
C LYS A 151 8.06 -9.99 -4.46
N GLY A 152 8.40 -8.72 -4.57
CA GLY A 152 7.71 -7.65 -3.84
C GLY A 152 6.22 -7.55 -4.19
N LEU A 153 5.87 -7.66 -5.48
CA LEU A 153 4.49 -7.61 -5.94
C LEU A 153 3.67 -8.81 -5.45
N HIS A 154 4.22 -10.02 -5.45
CA HIS A 154 3.52 -11.19 -4.91
C HIS A 154 3.18 -11.02 -3.42
N MET A 155 4.08 -10.45 -2.62
CA MET A 155 3.77 -10.13 -1.21
C MET A 155 2.65 -9.09 -1.08
N VAL A 156 2.58 -8.15 -2.00
CA VAL A 156 1.57 -7.09 -2.01
C VAL A 156 0.19 -7.62 -2.36
N LEU A 157 0.08 -8.57 -3.29
CA LEU A 157 -1.19 -9.17 -3.70
C LEU A 157 -2.01 -9.71 -2.52
N CYS A 158 -1.34 -10.30 -1.52
CA CYS A 158 -2.02 -10.81 -0.32
C CYS A 158 -2.68 -9.72 0.54
N LYS A 159 -2.30 -8.45 0.36
CA LYS A 159 -2.83 -7.31 1.14
C LYS A 159 -3.99 -6.60 0.44
N LEU A 160 -4.31 -7.00 -0.76
CA LEU A 160 -5.29 -6.34 -1.62
C LEU A 160 -6.62 -7.11 -1.67
N PRO A 161 -7.77 -6.41 -1.64
CA PRO A 161 -9.09 -7.05 -1.61
C PRO A 161 -9.60 -7.50 -2.98
N LEU A 162 -8.96 -7.09 -4.07
CA LEU A 162 -9.38 -7.33 -5.45
C LEU A 162 -8.48 -8.36 -6.13
N LYS A 163 -8.90 -8.80 -7.32
CA LYS A 163 -8.06 -9.57 -8.23
C LYS A 163 -7.25 -8.64 -9.11
N TRP A 164 -5.97 -8.92 -9.27
CA TRP A 164 -5.00 -8.09 -9.95
C TRP A 164 -4.23 -8.88 -10.99
N GLN A 165 -3.80 -8.18 -12.03
CA GLN A 165 -2.90 -8.68 -13.04
C GLN A 165 -1.62 -7.87 -13.03
N ILE A 166 -0.48 -8.56 -13.05
CA ILE A 166 0.83 -7.94 -13.21
C ILE A 166 1.08 -7.83 -14.71
N LYS A 167 1.35 -6.63 -15.20
CA LYS A 167 1.80 -6.36 -16.57
C LYS A 167 3.23 -5.89 -16.54
N ALA A 168 4.11 -6.56 -17.27
CA ALA A 168 5.51 -6.19 -17.44
C ALA A 168 5.71 -5.70 -18.88
N GLU A 169 6.26 -4.52 -19.05
CA GLU A 169 6.51 -3.86 -20.33
C GLU A 169 7.98 -3.44 -20.38
N GLY A 170 8.62 -3.57 -21.55
CA GLY A 170 10.02 -3.16 -21.77
C GLY A 170 11.07 -4.15 -21.27
N PHE A 171 10.66 -5.33 -20.79
CA PHE A 171 11.60 -6.40 -20.45
C PHE A 171 11.81 -7.35 -21.63
N SER A 172 13.05 -7.80 -21.84
CA SER A 172 13.32 -8.86 -22.82
C SER A 172 12.79 -10.21 -22.33
N ALA A 173 12.48 -11.11 -23.26
CA ALA A 173 12.03 -12.46 -22.93
C ALA A 173 13.06 -13.20 -22.07
N ASP A 174 14.35 -13.02 -22.36
CA ASP A 174 15.45 -13.61 -21.59
C ASP A 174 15.47 -13.11 -20.14
N THR A 175 15.20 -11.81 -19.93
CA THR A 175 15.12 -11.21 -18.60
C THR A 175 13.95 -11.80 -17.80
N MET A 176 12.79 -11.99 -18.42
CA MET A 176 11.62 -12.55 -17.75
C MET A 176 11.77 -14.03 -17.40
N ASN A 177 12.48 -14.79 -18.21
CA ASN A 177 12.67 -16.23 -18.04
C ASN A 177 13.92 -16.59 -17.22
N ALA A 178 14.80 -15.64 -16.94
CA ALA A 178 16.02 -15.88 -16.18
C ALA A 178 15.73 -16.36 -14.77
N ARG A 179 16.26 -17.53 -14.41
CA ARG A 179 16.25 -18.02 -13.03
C ARG A 179 17.38 -17.34 -12.25
N VAL A 180 17.04 -16.32 -11.53
CA VAL A 180 18.00 -15.52 -10.74
C VAL A 180 17.92 -15.89 -9.27
N ASN A 181 19.08 -16.19 -8.67
CA ASN A 181 19.19 -16.30 -7.21
C ASN A 181 19.07 -14.90 -6.61
N LEU A 182 17.91 -14.61 -6.04
CA LEU A 182 17.65 -13.32 -5.42
C LEU A 182 18.52 -13.15 -4.16
N PRO A 183 19.13 -11.97 -3.97
CA PRO A 183 19.92 -11.70 -2.78
C PRO A 183 19.04 -11.85 -1.54
N LYS A 184 19.53 -12.64 -0.57
CA LYS A 184 18.89 -12.75 0.74
C LYS A 184 19.08 -11.43 1.48
N ARG A 185 18.03 -10.96 2.12
CA ARG A 185 18.08 -9.78 2.98
C ARG A 185 19.12 -10.01 4.08
N VAL A 186 20.20 -9.27 4.05
CA VAL A 186 21.14 -9.19 5.16
C VAL A 186 20.41 -8.44 6.27
N LYS A 187 20.08 -9.12 7.35
CA LYS A 187 19.67 -8.43 8.58
C LYS A 187 20.90 -7.73 9.10
N GLU A 188 20.95 -6.41 8.96
CA GLU A 188 21.95 -5.61 9.66
C GLU A 188 21.82 -5.97 11.15
N LYS A 189 22.88 -6.57 11.71
CA LYS A 189 23.00 -6.70 13.15
C LYS A 189 22.99 -5.26 13.66
N LYS A 190 21.97 -4.91 14.46
CA LYS A 190 22.01 -3.64 15.19
C LYS A 190 23.32 -3.63 15.96
N GLU A 191 24.21 -2.74 15.61
CA GLU A 191 25.38 -2.46 16.42
C GLU A 191 24.90 -2.15 17.84
N LYS A 192 25.56 -2.77 18.81
CA LYS A 192 25.24 -2.53 20.22
C LYS A 192 25.27 -1.03 20.46
N THR A 193 24.18 -0.48 20.93
CA THR A 193 24.06 0.95 21.24
C THR A 193 25.19 1.30 22.22
N GLY A 194 25.83 2.45 22.06
CA GLY A 194 27.02 2.85 22.84
C GLY A 194 26.95 2.67 24.36
N GLY A 195 25.71 2.67 24.95
CA GLY A 195 25.49 2.33 26.35
C GLY A 195 25.81 0.88 26.73
N GLN A 196 25.73 -0.06 25.81
CA GLN A 196 26.13 -1.45 26.06
C GLN A 196 27.64 -1.64 26.00
N GLN A 197 28.32 -0.88 25.14
CA GLN A 197 29.81 -0.86 25.10
C GLN A 197 30.43 -0.28 26.36
N VAL A 198 29.81 0.78 26.92
CA VAL A 198 30.27 1.38 28.18
C VAL A 198 30.06 0.43 29.37
N ALA A 199 28.92 -0.29 29.38
CA ALA A 199 28.65 -1.27 30.44
C ALA A 199 29.58 -2.50 30.37
N ASP A 200 29.95 -2.95 29.16
CA ASP A 200 30.90 -4.04 28.96
C ASP A 200 32.32 -3.62 29.38
N LEU A 201 32.74 -2.37 29.05
CA LEU A 201 34.00 -1.80 29.49
C LEU A 201 34.09 -1.59 31.02
N GLN A 202 32.99 -1.25 31.68
CA GLN A 202 32.94 -1.12 33.14
C GLN A 202 33.03 -2.48 33.86
N ARG A 203 32.63 -3.57 33.22
CA ARG A 203 32.75 -4.93 33.74
C ARG A 203 34.17 -5.48 33.60
N GLU A 204 34.92 -5.05 32.58
CA GLU A 204 36.32 -5.45 32.37
C GLU A 204 37.27 -4.69 33.26
N LEU A 205 36.84 -3.59 33.91
CA LEU A 205 37.64 -2.77 34.83
C LEU A 205 37.40 -3.08 36.33
N GLN A 206 36.53 -4.05 36.63
CA GLN A 206 36.31 -4.62 37.97
C GLN A 206 36.93 -6.01 38.12
#